data_ea3f066cbc0451eea1e595c6736015f2
#
_entry.id   ea3f066cbc0451eea1e595c6736015f2
#
_cell.length_a   1.000
_cell.length_b   1.000
_cell.length_c   1.000
_cell.angle_alpha   90.00
_cell.angle_beta   90.00
_cell.angle_gamma   90.00
#
_symmetry.space_group_name_H-M   'P 1'
#
loop_
_entity.id
_entity.type
_entity.pdbx_description
1 polymer ?
#
loop_
_entity_poly.entity_id
_entity_poly.type
_entity_poly.pdbx_seq_one_letter_code
_entity_poly.pdbx_strand_id
1 'polypeptide(L)'
;MSEEEELEETESEDSLTVSEDDELDLDEMDVEEEEVPEEVKEIGACLVIGQGDFSMTQSNRGADDPGDNTLSEPQYVEKFGDMLFVSDRGNHRVVIWEQFPEENGEPCSLVLGQEDFADCLENRGMTTTLDEMTSGLGDESLDGFTISKAEEDTISQPAGLQVIDGKLYVVDSGNHRVVRWSGIPSDDGEAPSLVLGQDNLDDNEANRRGFVGSGSLFFPMGIHTSDDQHILVADKDNHRVLLWNKIPFSDGWNADVSLGQRGMDERWPNQGDFDNVGADTLSFPTGVFFDVESEKVFVVDQGNHRVLIWNKIPRETGVAADVVVGQKDFLSRGPNSGQGAKRACQEGLYFPTDVVVGEMGMFVSDTGNNRVLYWKEVPTENGQLPDLVIGQTSFNDNKANRGVEGEATASTLDDPFGMLLIEEEEEEEGLREIPMPDDDEDDETSLATVEEGEEEEPQPSFKLFIADRGNARVVVWDQLPYPKEEDKADEEFEELQVDDENLLIGDDDEDDLFDDDEDEAPPGELPSV
;
A
#
# COMPACT_ATOMS: atom_id res chain seq x y z
N MET A 1 -1.81 47.92 44.06
CA MET A 1 -0.56 47.75 44.80
C MET A 1 0.10 46.57 44.05
N SER A 2 0.76 46.83 42.93
CA SER A 2 2.09 47.42 42.70
C SER A 2 3.18 46.52 43.28
N GLU A 3 3.91 45.89 42.33
CA GLU A 3 5.37 46.05 42.29
C GLU A 3 5.89 45.46 40.98
N GLU A 4 6.36 46.38 40.14
CA GLU A 4 7.20 46.18 38.98
C GLU A 4 8.64 46.01 39.48
N GLU A 5 9.39 45.07 38.99
CA GLU A 5 10.86 45.05 39.08
C GLU A 5 11.47 45.09 37.67
N GLU A 6 12.03 46.25 37.37
CA GLU A 6 12.98 46.52 36.27
C GLU A 6 14.29 45.77 36.54
N LEU A 7 14.86 45.13 35.53
CA LEU A 7 16.26 44.71 35.51
C LEU A 7 17.00 45.45 34.40
N GLU A 8 18.00 46.19 34.82
CA GLU A 8 18.91 47.03 34.04
C GLU A 8 19.84 46.16 33.14
N GLU A 9 19.97 46.63 31.92
CA GLU A 9 21.04 46.26 30.98
C GLU A 9 22.36 46.91 31.41
N THR A 10 23.44 46.11 31.46
CA THR A 10 24.82 46.67 31.50
C THR A 10 25.56 46.23 30.25
N GLU A 11 25.74 47.17 29.36
CA GLU A 11 26.69 47.09 28.24
C GLU A 11 28.13 47.18 28.78
N SER A 12 29.03 46.28 28.33
CA SER A 12 30.47 46.49 28.41
C SER A 12 31.08 46.36 27.03
N GLU A 13 31.42 47.52 26.47
CA GLU A 13 32.29 47.65 25.30
C GLU A 13 33.75 47.33 25.68
N ASP A 14 34.35 46.30 25.05
CA ASP A 14 35.78 46.16 24.99
C ASP A 14 36.22 46.26 23.54
N SER A 15 36.80 47.41 23.21
CA SER A 15 37.45 47.72 21.94
C SER A 15 38.84 47.11 21.89
N LEU A 16 39.04 46.10 21.01
CA LEU A 16 40.35 45.65 20.60
C LEU A 16 40.77 46.34 19.27
N THR A 17 41.72 47.24 19.41
CA THR A 17 42.45 47.85 18.27
C THR A 17 43.42 46.82 17.68
N VAL A 18 43.22 46.48 16.42
CA VAL A 18 44.20 45.72 15.62
C VAL A 18 45.02 46.73 14.82
N SER A 19 46.34 46.64 14.99
CA SER A 19 47.34 47.44 14.26
C SER A 19 47.45 46.96 12.80
N GLU A 20 47.41 47.94 11.87
CA GLU A 20 47.80 47.77 10.50
C GLU A 20 49.31 47.45 10.45
N ASP A 21 49.68 46.38 9.76
CA ASP A 21 50.93 46.11 9.03
C ASP A 21 51.22 44.60 9.04
N ASP A 22 50.64 43.86 8.10
CA ASP A 22 51.23 42.66 7.52
C ASP A 22 50.51 42.40 6.18
N GLU A 23 51.05 42.94 5.11
CA GLU A 23 50.75 42.53 3.73
C GLU A 23 51.33 41.12 3.52
N LEU A 24 50.45 40.12 3.48
CA LEU A 24 50.78 38.79 2.98
C LEU A 24 50.45 38.74 1.48
N ASP A 25 51.51 38.59 0.68
CA ASP A 25 51.47 38.25 -0.73
C ASP A 25 50.62 36.98 -0.94
N LEU A 26 49.47 37.13 -1.55
CA LEU A 26 48.65 36.02 -2.08
C LEU A 26 48.99 35.83 -3.56
N ASP A 27 50.20 35.30 -3.84
CA ASP A 27 50.51 34.74 -5.15
C ASP A 27 49.88 33.32 -5.27
N GLU A 28 48.96 33.23 -6.24
CA GLU A 28 48.58 32.05 -7.01
C GLU A 28 48.48 30.71 -6.25
N MET A 29 47.42 30.51 -5.52
CA MET A 29 46.87 29.17 -5.33
C MET A 29 45.91 28.87 -6.49
N ASP A 30 46.34 28.02 -7.43
CA ASP A 30 45.44 27.31 -8.33
C ASP A 30 44.43 26.56 -7.47
N VAL A 31 43.22 27.11 -7.34
CA VAL A 31 42.07 26.38 -6.82
C VAL A 31 41.70 25.46 -7.98
N GLU A 32 42.11 24.19 -7.90
CA GLU A 32 41.43 23.13 -8.65
C GLU A 32 39.95 23.28 -8.34
N GLU A 33 39.14 23.63 -9.32
CA GLU A 33 37.68 23.54 -9.22
C GLU A 33 37.40 22.07 -8.92
N GLU A 34 37.11 21.73 -7.65
CA GLU A 34 36.50 20.47 -7.31
C GLU A 34 35.23 20.38 -8.17
N GLU A 35 35.21 19.42 -9.10
CA GLU A 35 34.00 19.04 -9.83
C GLU A 35 32.95 18.75 -8.76
N VAL A 36 31.92 19.59 -8.67
CA VAL A 36 30.74 19.34 -7.82
C VAL A 36 30.18 17.99 -8.31
N PRO A 37 30.10 16.96 -7.46
CA PRO A 37 29.55 15.69 -7.88
C PRO A 37 28.21 15.95 -8.56
N GLU A 38 27.97 15.38 -9.74
CA GLU A 38 26.62 15.40 -10.34
C GLU A 38 25.65 14.93 -9.24
N GLU A 39 24.70 15.80 -8.88
CA GLU A 39 23.64 15.42 -7.95
C GLU A 39 23.03 14.13 -8.50
N VAL A 40 23.20 13.03 -7.78
CA VAL A 40 22.57 11.75 -8.12
C VAL A 40 21.07 12.00 -8.11
N LYS A 41 20.47 12.06 -9.30
CA LYS A 41 19.04 12.31 -9.42
C LYS A 41 18.32 11.16 -8.73
N GLU A 42 17.67 11.45 -7.61
CA GLU A 42 16.87 10.48 -6.89
C GLU A 42 15.74 9.95 -7.80
N ILE A 43 15.57 8.63 -7.86
CA ILE A 43 14.49 8.01 -8.61
C ILE A 43 13.19 8.24 -7.83
N GLY A 44 12.18 8.75 -8.53
CA GLY A 44 10.87 9.05 -7.99
C GLY A 44 9.78 8.82 -9.02
N ALA A 45 8.52 9.00 -8.61
CA ALA A 45 7.38 8.91 -9.50
C ALA A 45 7.50 9.87 -10.69
N CYS A 46 7.02 9.43 -11.85
CA CYS A 46 7.05 10.19 -13.10
C CYS A 46 5.79 11.03 -13.33
N LEU A 47 4.65 10.68 -12.68
CA LEU A 47 3.37 11.35 -12.84
C LEU A 47 2.63 11.46 -11.49
N VAL A 48 1.90 12.56 -11.27
CA VAL A 48 1.00 12.76 -10.14
C VAL A 48 -0.42 13.11 -10.61
N ILE A 49 -1.42 12.41 -10.05
CA ILE A 49 -2.84 12.55 -10.34
C ILE A 49 -3.54 13.10 -9.10
N GLY A 50 -4.49 14.02 -9.27
CA GLY A 50 -5.22 14.67 -8.19
C GLY A 50 -4.54 15.90 -7.59
N GLN A 51 -3.23 16.11 -7.88
CA GLN A 51 -2.46 17.27 -7.47
C GLN A 51 -1.79 17.93 -8.69
N GLY A 52 -1.48 19.22 -8.60
CA GLY A 52 -0.83 19.96 -9.68
C GLY A 52 0.65 19.65 -9.84
N ASP A 53 1.31 19.23 -8.76
CA ASP A 53 2.71 18.80 -8.72
C ASP A 53 2.97 17.92 -7.50
N PHE A 54 4.18 17.38 -7.40
CA PHE A 54 4.57 16.43 -6.34
C PHE A 54 4.68 17.06 -4.94
N SER A 55 4.74 18.39 -4.82
CA SER A 55 4.87 19.09 -3.52
C SER A 55 3.53 19.36 -2.86
N MET A 56 2.43 19.27 -3.61
CA MET A 56 1.07 19.51 -3.09
C MET A 56 0.54 18.27 -2.35
N THR A 57 -0.07 18.51 -1.16
CA THR A 57 -0.52 17.43 -0.26
C THR A 57 -1.93 17.62 0.28
N GLN A 58 -2.59 18.74 -0.04
CA GLN A 58 -3.86 19.07 0.56
C GLN A 58 -5.02 18.40 -0.19
N SER A 59 -5.95 17.81 0.56
CA SER A 59 -7.22 17.33 0.02
C SER A 59 -7.88 18.43 -0.82
N ASN A 60 -8.39 18.03 -2.00
CA ASN A 60 -9.01 18.94 -2.95
C ASN A 60 -8.14 20.17 -3.30
N ARG A 61 -6.80 20.01 -3.28
CA ARG A 61 -5.83 21.11 -3.47
C ARG A 61 -6.08 22.29 -2.55
N GLY A 62 -6.62 22.03 -1.34
CA GLY A 62 -6.95 23.04 -0.33
C GLY A 62 -8.24 23.81 -0.56
N ALA A 63 -9.07 23.42 -1.53
CA ALA A 63 -10.43 23.93 -1.70
C ALA A 63 -11.42 23.25 -0.75
N ASP A 64 -12.51 23.94 -0.40
CA ASP A 64 -13.60 23.37 0.40
C ASP A 64 -14.40 22.33 -0.42
N ASP A 65 -14.62 22.60 -1.71
CA ASP A 65 -15.33 21.73 -2.63
C ASP A 65 -14.33 21.02 -3.56
N PRO A 66 -14.57 19.76 -3.92
CA PRO A 66 -13.74 19.04 -4.90
C PRO A 66 -13.93 19.61 -6.32
N GLY A 67 -13.05 19.21 -7.23
CA GLY A 67 -13.14 19.50 -8.66
C GLY A 67 -12.82 18.25 -9.49
N ASP A 68 -12.80 18.43 -10.82
CA ASP A 68 -12.49 17.37 -11.79
C ASP A 68 -11.02 16.91 -11.77
N ASN A 69 -10.14 17.65 -11.14
CA ASN A 69 -8.69 17.37 -11.07
C ASN A 69 -8.15 17.30 -9.63
N THR A 70 -9.03 17.02 -8.66
CA THR A 70 -8.70 16.96 -7.23
C THR A 70 -9.08 15.62 -6.63
N LEU A 71 -8.37 15.20 -5.59
CA LEU A 71 -8.65 14.00 -4.81
C LEU A 71 -8.63 14.31 -3.31
N SER A 72 -9.32 13.46 -2.54
CA SER A 72 -9.32 13.45 -1.08
C SER A 72 -9.28 12.01 -0.59
N GLU A 73 -8.23 11.63 0.15
CA GLU A 73 -8.05 10.26 0.64
C GLU A 73 -8.24 9.18 -0.45
N PRO A 74 -7.58 9.25 -1.63
CA PRO A 74 -7.72 8.22 -2.65
C PRO A 74 -7.31 6.86 -2.08
N GLN A 75 -8.06 5.78 -2.43
CA GLN A 75 -7.79 4.46 -1.86
C GLN A 75 -7.30 3.44 -2.86
N TYR A 76 -7.94 3.29 -3.99
CA TYR A 76 -7.57 2.30 -5.00
C TYR A 76 -7.60 2.91 -6.40
N VAL A 77 -6.85 2.27 -7.28
CA VAL A 77 -6.68 2.63 -8.68
C VAL A 77 -6.92 1.38 -9.52
N GLU A 78 -7.58 1.54 -10.68
CA GLU A 78 -7.80 0.48 -11.66
C GLU A 78 -7.60 1.05 -13.07
N LYS A 79 -7.11 0.24 -14.01
CA LYS A 79 -6.93 0.62 -15.42
C LYS A 79 -7.58 -0.40 -16.34
N PHE A 80 -8.36 0.08 -17.29
CA PHE A 80 -8.96 -0.76 -18.33
C PHE A 80 -8.85 -0.09 -19.72
N GLY A 81 -8.08 -0.68 -20.60
CA GLY A 81 -7.70 -0.03 -21.86
C GLY A 81 -6.94 1.27 -21.59
N ASP A 82 -7.38 2.38 -22.18
CA ASP A 82 -6.80 3.71 -21.93
C ASP A 82 -7.46 4.43 -20.75
N MET A 83 -8.47 3.84 -20.12
CA MET A 83 -9.20 4.45 -19.01
C MET A 83 -8.53 4.21 -17.68
N LEU A 84 -8.59 5.20 -16.80
CA LEU A 84 -8.13 5.13 -15.42
C LEU A 84 -9.31 5.42 -14.47
N PHE A 85 -9.39 4.64 -13.39
CA PHE A 85 -10.42 4.76 -12.36
C PHE A 85 -9.74 4.96 -11.00
N VAL A 86 -10.24 5.90 -10.21
CA VAL A 86 -9.74 6.14 -8.85
C VAL A 86 -10.91 6.22 -7.88
N SER A 87 -10.85 5.44 -6.80
CA SER A 87 -11.76 5.62 -5.67
C SER A 87 -11.31 6.81 -4.82
N ASP A 88 -12.02 7.91 -4.96
CA ASP A 88 -11.84 9.17 -4.24
C ASP A 88 -12.67 9.16 -2.96
N ARG A 89 -12.18 8.40 -1.96
CA ARG A 89 -12.91 8.01 -0.76
C ARG A 89 -13.41 9.20 0.05
N GLY A 90 -12.54 10.21 0.26
CA GLY A 90 -12.87 11.37 1.07
C GLY A 90 -13.96 12.25 0.45
N ASN A 91 -14.15 12.16 -0.88
CA ASN A 91 -15.21 12.83 -1.60
C ASN A 91 -16.39 11.90 -1.94
N HIS A 92 -16.42 10.68 -1.41
CA HIS A 92 -17.51 9.71 -1.60
C HIS A 92 -17.88 9.46 -3.07
N ARG A 93 -16.87 9.32 -3.95
CA ARG A 93 -17.05 9.20 -5.40
C ARG A 93 -15.98 8.30 -6.04
N VAL A 94 -16.28 7.83 -7.24
CA VAL A 94 -15.28 7.28 -8.15
C VAL A 94 -15.10 8.26 -9.29
N VAL A 95 -13.86 8.59 -9.64
CA VAL A 95 -13.54 9.46 -10.77
C VAL A 95 -12.85 8.66 -11.87
N ILE A 96 -13.16 9.01 -13.13
CA ILE A 96 -12.74 8.25 -14.30
C ILE A 96 -12.09 9.20 -15.33
N TRP A 97 -10.92 8.84 -15.80
CA TRP A 97 -10.29 9.40 -17.00
C TRP A 97 -10.58 8.45 -18.16
N GLU A 98 -11.24 8.94 -19.22
CA GLU A 98 -11.50 8.15 -20.43
C GLU A 98 -10.23 7.94 -21.28
N GLN A 99 -9.24 8.81 -21.10
CA GLN A 99 -7.90 8.67 -21.65
C GLN A 99 -6.89 8.72 -20.50
N PHE A 100 -5.85 7.91 -20.58
CA PHE A 100 -4.80 7.91 -19.57
C PHE A 100 -4.17 9.31 -19.44
N PRO A 101 -4.08 9.88 -18.23
CA PRO A 101 -3.50 11.20 -18.02
C PRO A 101 -1.98 11.19 -18.32
N GLU A 102 -1.53 12.16 -19.10
CA GLU A 102 -0.13 12.32 -19.50
C GLU A 102 0.58 13.44 -18.74
N GLU A 103 -0.21 14.38 -18.15
CA GLU A 103 0.31 15.54 -17.42
C GLU A 103 -0.14 15.52 -15.96
N ASN A 104 0.68 16.12 -15.08
CA ASN A 104 0.34 16.25 -13.66
C ASN A 104 -0.97 17.02 -13.49
N GLY A 105 -1.88 16.43 -12.68
CA GLY A 105 -3.13 17.08 -12.33
C GLY A 105 -4.13 17.28 -13.47
N GLU A 106 -4.03 16.46 -14.51
CA GLU A 106 -4.99 16.42 -15.61
C GLU A 106 -6.40 16.10 -15.10
N PRO A 107 -7.47 16.80 -15.60
CA PRO A 107 -8.83 16.59 -15.13
C PRO A 107 -9.40 15.24 -15.57
N CYS A 108 -10.23 14.62 -14.71
CA CYS A 108 -11.01 13.45 -15.07
C CYS A 108 -12.23 13.80 -15.91
N SER A 109 -12.83 12.80 -16.56
CA SER A 109 -13.92 12.95 -17.53
C SER A 109 -15.28 12.68 -16.94
N LEU A 110 -15.39 11.77 -15.94
CA LEU A 110 -16.64 11.28 -15.38
C LEU A 110 -16.55 11.13 -13.86
N VAL A 111 -17.71 11.24 -13.19
CA VAL A 111 -17.88 11.02 -11.76
C VAL A 111 -19.03 10.05 -11.48
N LEU A 112 -18.83 9.09 -10.56
CA LEU A 112 -19.87 8.17 -10.09
C LEU A 112 -20.09 8.37 -8.58
N GLY A 113 -21.32 8.19 -8.14
CA GLY A 113 -21.73 8.34 -6.73
C GLY A 113 -22.14 9.77 -6.37
N GLN A 114 -21.82 10.76 -7.20
CA GLN A 114 -22.20 12.17 -7.08
C GLN A 114 -22.88 12.64 -8.36
N GLU A 115 -23.60 13.78 -8.31
CA GLU A 115 -24.27 14.35 -9.50
C GLU A 115 -23.29 15.14 -10.37
N ASP A 116 -22.29 15.76 -9.74
CA ASP A 116 -21.21 16.49 -10.43
C ASP A 116 -19.89 16.45 -9.65
N PHE A 117 -18.84 17.05 -10.21
CA PHE A 117 -17.49 17.04 -9.63
C PHE A 117 -17.35 17.89 -8.35
N ALA A 118 -18.27 18.81 -8.08
CA ALA A 118 -18.19 19.67 -6.89
C ALA A 118 -18.90 19.06 -5.67
N ASP A 119 -19.66 17.99 -5.85
CA ASP A 119 -20.35 17.29 -4.79
C ASP A 119 -19.44 16.28 -4.09
N CYS A 120 -19.59 16.16 -2.75
CA CYS A 120 -18.78 15.26 -1.93
C CYS A 120 -19.52 14.72 -0.69
N LEU A 121 -20.84 14.82 -0.65
CA LEU A 121 -21.60 14.35 0.49
C LEU A 121 -21.79 12.83 0.43
N GLU A 122 -21.59 12.17 1.56
CA GLU A 122 -21.91 10.76 1.72
C GLU A 122 -23.34 10.48 1.28
N ASN A 123 -23.51 9.51 0.35
CA ASN A 123 -24.80 9.20 -0.25
C ASN A 123 -25.57 10.46 -0.73
N ARG A 124 -24.87 11.45 -1.30
CA ARG A 124 -25.43 12.76 -1.70
C ARG A 124 -26.21 13.47 -0.61
N GLY A 125 -25.85 13.24 0.67
CA GLY A 125 -26.54 13.79 1.83
C GLY A 125 -27.93 13.19 2.09
N MET A 126 -28.28 12.09 1.44
CA MET A 126 -29.56 11.39 1.68
C MET A 126 -29.57 10.78 3.06
N THR A 127 -30.67 10.97 3.79
CA THR A 127 -30.82 10.45 5.15
C THR A 127 -32.19 9.83 5.36
N THR A 128 -32.26 8.88 6.28
CA THR A 128 -33.51 8.30 6.78
C THR A 128 -33.54 8.41 8.30
N THR A 129 -34.74 8.38 8.90
CA THR A 129 -34.85 8.34 10.36
C THR A 129 -34.67 6.90 10.85
N LEU A 130 -34.11 6.78 12.05
CA LEU A 130 -33.92 5.45 12.65
C LEU A 130 -35.25 4.73 12.90
N ASP A 131 -36.33 5.48 13.13
CA ASP A 131 -37.69 4.94 13.30
C ASP A 131 -38.26 4.37 11.98
N GLU A 132 -38.04 5.02 10.83
CA GLU A 132 -38.40 4.50 9.51
C GLU A 132 -37.66 3.20 9.21
N MET A 133 -36.35 3.14 9.52
CA MET A 133 -35.51 1.98 9.30
C MET A 133 -35.88 0.79 10.19
N THR A 134 -36.23 1.03 11.44
CA THR A 134 -36.63 -0.02 12.40
C THR A 134 -38.09 -0.46 12.31
N SER A 135 -38.80 0.00 11.29
CA SER A 135 -40.22 -0.37 11.04
C SER A 135 -41.15 -0.10 12.20
N GLY A 136 -40.98 1.01 12.92
CA GLY A 136 -41.90 1.44 13.94
C GLY A 136 -41.88 0.59 15.21
N LEU A 137 -40.70 0.17 15.68
CA LEU A 137 -40.58 -0.50 16.98
C LEU A 137 -40.98 0.38 18.16
N GLY A 138 -41.37 1.64 17.91
CA GLY A 138 -42.03 2.52 18.87
C GLY A 138 -41.16 2.97 20.04
N ASP A 139 -39.87 3.04 19.88
CA ASP A 139 -38.95 3.63 20.87
C ASP A 139 -38.84 5.14 20.63
N GLU A 140 -39.66 5.93 21.30
CA GLU A 140 -39.69 7.40 21.23
C GLU A 140 -38.34 8.04 21.60
N SER A 141 -37.36 7.28 22.13
CA SER A 141 -36.01 7.77 22.46
C SER A 141 -35.12 7.92 21.23
N LEU A 142 -35.50 7.34 20.10
CA LEU A 142 -34.79 7.37 18.82
C LEU A 142 -35.38 8.39 17.83
N ASP A 143 -36.49 9.04 18.20
CA ASP A 143 -37.13 10.07 17.36
C ASP A 143 -36.16 11.20 17.03
N GLY A 144 -35.93 11.42 15.74
CA GLY A 144 -35.11 12.52 15.23
C GLY A 144 -33.62 12.19 14.98
N PHE A 145 -33.15 10.97 15.26
CA PHE A 145 -31.85 10.52 14.79
C PHE A 145 -31.94 10.16 13.29
N THR A 146 -31.14 10.86 12.48
CA THR A 146 -30.98 10.55 11.05
C THR A 146 -29.69 9.80 10.81
N ILE A 147 -29.74 8.83 9.91
CA ILE A 147 -28.58 8.08 9.43
C ILE A 147 -28.47 8.24 7.91
N SER A 148 -27.27 8.09 7.39
CA SER A 148 -27.03 8.11 5.94
C SER A 148 -27.79 6.97 5.27
N LYS A 149 -28.47 7.28 4.14
CA LYS A 149 -29.26 6.33 3.37
C LYS A 149 -28.67 6.18 1.97
N ALA A 150 -28.39 4.94 1.58
CA ALA A 150 -28.04 4.65 0.20
C ALA A 150 -29.26 4.75 -0.72
N GLU A 151 -29.00 5.15 -1.93
CA GLU A 151 -29.89 4.98 -3.09
C GLU A 151 -29.12 4.24 -4.20
N GLU A 152 -29.81 3.88 -5.29
CA GLU A 152 -29.21 3.01 -6.30
C GLU A 152 -27.93 3.59 -6.92
N ASP A 153 -27.83 4.92 -7.06
CA ASP A 153 -26.74 5.65 -7.72
C ASP A 153 -25.80 6.40 -6.75
N THR A 154 -25.93 6.17 -5.44
CA THR A 154 -25.09 6.81 -4.42
C THR A 154 -23.94 5.92 -3.97
N ILE A 155 -22.85 6.54 -3.53
CA ILE A 155 -21.66 5.88 -3.01
C ILE A 155 -21.25 6.50 -1.66
N SER A 156 -20.76 5.65 -0.75
CA SER A 156 -20.18 6.05 0.52
C SER A 156 -18.82 5.40 0.75
N GLN A 157 -17.77 6.21 0.88
CA GLN A 157 -16.42 5.75 1.18
C GLN A 157 -15.97 4.60 0.25
N PRO A 158 -15.92 4.80 -1.08
CA PRO A 158 -15.49 3.76 -2.01
C PRO A 158 -14.06 3.31 -1.71
N ALA A 159 -13.81 2.01 -1.90
CA ALA A 159 -12.50 1.41 -1.73
C ALA A 159 -12.09 0.64 -3.00
N GLY A 160 -11.97 -0.68 -2.95
CA GLY A 160 -11.51 -1.50 -4.07
C GLY A 160 -12.28 -1.29 -5.37
N LEU A 161 -11.56 -1.28 -6.47
CA LEU A 161 -12.06 -1.16 -7.84
C LEU A 161 -11.57 -2.37 -8.65
N GLN A 162 -12.40 -2.87 -9.56
CA GLN A 162 -11.99 -3.89 -10.51
C GLN A 162 -12.86 -3.85 -11.77
N VAL A 163 -12.24 -3.96 -12.94
CA VAL A 163 -12.97 -4.19 -14.19
C VAL A 163 -12.89 -5.67 -14.57
N ILE A 164 -14.04 -6.34 -14.56
CA ILE A 164 -14.16 -7.78 -14.84
C ILE A 164 -15.08 -7.97 -16.06
N ASP A 165 -14.56 -8.59 -17.12
CA ASP A 165 -15.31 -8.84 -18.36
C ASP A 165 -15.99 -7.53 -18.88
N GLY A 166 -15.22 -6.41 -18.85
CA GLY A 166 -15.69 -5.09 -19.29
C GLY A 166 -16.78 -4.47 -18.41
N LYS A 167 -16.94 -4.92 -17.17
CA LYS A 167 -17.92 -4.41 -16.19
C LYS A 167 -17.18 -3.85 -14.99
N LEU A 168 -17.50 -2.63 -14.60
CA LEU A 168 -16.91 -2.00 -13.41
C LEU A 168 -17.56 -2.54 -12.14
N TYR A 169 -16.74 -2.96 -11.20
CA TYR A 169 -17.09 -3.29 -9.82
C TYR A 169 -16.47 -2.26 -8.88
N VAL A 170 -17.24 -1.78 -7.92
CA VAL A 170 -16.80 -0.84 -6.88
C VAL A 170 -17.18 -1.38 -5.51
N VAL A 171 -16.22 -1.43 -4.61
CA VAL A 171 -16.46 -1.70 -3.20
C VAL A 171 -16.95 -0.41 -2.54
N ASP A 172 -18.25 -0.33 -2.28
CA ASP A 172 -18.95 0.77 -1.63
C ASP A 172 -18.97 0.51 -0.11
N SER A 173 -17.80 0.75 0.53
CA SER A 173 -17.48 0.29 1.89
C SER A 173 -18.43 0.85 2.94
N GLY A 174 -18.75 2.15 2.87
CA GLY A 174 -19.64 2.82 3.82
C GLY A 174 -21.08 2.32 3.74
N ASN A 175 -21.50 1.80 2.59
CA ASN A 175 -22.80 1.17 2.38
C ASN A 175 -22.75 -0.37 2.52
N HIS A 176 -21.63 -0.93 2.96
CA HIS A 176 -21.46 -2.36 3.26
C HIS A 176 -21.80 -3.25 2.07
N ARG A 177 -21.41 -2.88 0.85
CA ARG A 177 -21.75 -3.56 -0.39
C ARG A 177 -20.65 -3.51 -1.44
N VAL A 178 -20.76 -4.35 -2.45
CA VAL A 178 -20.06 -4.19 -3.73
C VAL A 178 -21.10 -3.93 -4.79
N VAL A 179 -20.95 -2.89 -5.58
CA VAL A 179 -21.85 -2.55 -6.69
C VAL A 179 -21.18 -2.81 -8.03
N ARG A 180 -21.98 -3.20 -9.04
CA ARG A 180 -21.49 -3.51 -10.39
C ARG A 180 -22.33 -2.81 -11.46
N TRP A 181 -21.67 -2.16 -12.39
CA TRP A 181 -22.29 -1.66 -13.62
C TRP A 181 -22.38 -2.75 -14.69
N SER A 182 -23.32 -2.62 -15.63
CA SER A 182 -23.51 -3.58 -16.73
C SER A 182 -22.43 -3.50 -17.82
N GLY A 183 -21.61 -2.47 -17.78
CA GLY A 183 -20.47 -2.16 -18.63
C GLY A 183 -19.61 -1.11 -17.97
N ILE A 184 -18.76 -0.43 -18.74
CA ILE A 184 -18.07 0.77 -18.28
C ILE A 184 -19.06 1.94 -18.35
N PRO A 185 -19.28 2.72 -17.25
CA PRO A 185 -20.15 3.88 -17.23
C PRO A 185 -19.75 4.94 -18.26
N SER A 186 -20.73 5.64 -18.83
CA SER A 186 -20.53 6.67 -19.85
C SER A 186 -21.13 8.03 -19.48
N ASP A 187 -21.88 8.09 -18.40
CA ASP A 187 -22.54 9.31 -17.93
C ASP A 187 -22.27 9.52 -16.44
N ASP A 188 -22.20 10.80 -16.02
CA ASP A 188 -22.07 11.16 -14.61
C ASP A 188 -23.25 10.61 -13.79
N GLY A 189 -22.95 10.09 -12.60
CA GLY A 189 -23.95 9.54 -11.70
C GLY A 189 -24.70 8.31 -12.25
N GLU A 190 -24.19 7.63 -13.30
CA GLU A 190 -24.82 6.41 -13.82
C GLU A 190 -24.96 5.36 -12.71
N ALA A 191 -26.18 4.81 -12.55
CA ALA A 191 -26.47 3.82 -11.52
C ALA A 191 -25.91 2.43 -11.86
N PRO A 192 -25.39 1.68 -10.86
CA PRO A 192 -25.03 0.28 -11.02
C PRO A 192 -26.25 -0.62 -11.26
N SER A 193 -26.01 -1.83 -11.71
CA SER A 193 -27.04 -2.79 -12.12
C SER A 193 -27.13 -4.05 -11.26
N LEU A 194 -26.22 -4.20 -10.29
CA LEU A 194 -26.16 -5.37 -9.39
C LEU A 194 -25.48 -4.99 -8.09
N VAL A 195 -25.89 -5.63 -6.98
CA VAL A 195 -25.29 -5.47 -5.66
C VAL A 195 -24.93 -6.83 -5.03
N LEU A 196 -23.76 -6.87 -4.37
CA LEU A 196 -23.36 -7.95 -3.45
C LEU A 196 -23.29 -7.39 -2.03
N GLY A 197 -23.56 -8.21 -1.05
CA GLY A 197 -23.54 -7.80 0.36
C GLY A 197 -24.88 -7.29 0.87
N GLN A 198 -25.78 -6.86 -0.01
CA GLN A 198 -27.13 -6.37 0.28
C GLN A 198 -28.18 -7.11 -0.56
N ASP A 199 -29.47 -6.95 -0.21
CA ASP A 199 -30.57 -7.57 -0.95
C ASP A 199 -31.00 -6.73 -2.18
N ASN A 200 -30.75 -5.42 -2.16
CA ASN A 200 -31.02 -4.48 -3.25
C ASN A 200 -30.10 -3.25 -3.16
N LEU A 201 -30.11 -2.40 -4.18
CA LEU A 201 -29.23 -1.21 -4.31
C LEU A 201 -29.54 -0.09 -3.31
N ASP A 202 -30.73 -0.07 -2.69
CA ASP A 202 -31.12 0.96 -1.72
C ASP A 202 -30.77 0.59 -0.27
N ASP A 203 -30.30 -0.65 -0.02
CA ASP A 203 -29.93 -1.12 1.30
C ASP A 203 -28.45 -0.80 1.59
N ASN A 204 -28.17 -0.39 2.85
CA ASN A 204 -26.81 -0.09 3.32
C ASN A 204 -26.57 -0.54 4.78
N GLU A 205 -27.33 -1.50 5.28
CA GLU A 205 -27.17 -1.98 6.64
C GLU A 205 -26.08 -3.06 6.75
N ALA A 206 -25.18 -2.89 7.71
CA ALA A 206 -24.14 -3.87 7.98
C ALA A 206 -24.73 -5.29 8.14
N ASN A 207 -24.16 -6.25 7.40
CA ASN A 207 -24.59 -7.64 7.45
C ASN A 207 -26.09 -7.83 7.22
N ARG A 208 -26.70 -7.08 6.28
CA ARG A 208 -28.13 -7.20 5.97
C ARG A 208 -28.98 -7.20 7.25
N ARG A 209 -28.87 -6.13 8.05
CA ARG A 209 -29.55 -5.97 9.35
C ARG A 209 -28.98 -6.84 10.49
N GLY A 210 -27.65 -7.09 10.46
CA GLY A 210 -26.93 -7.73 11.55
C GLY A 210 -26.79 -9.25 11.46
N PHE A 211 -27.22 -9.89 10.38
CA PHE A 211 -27.08 -11.33 10.18
C PHE A 211 -25.89 -11.64 9.27
N VAL A 212 -24.78 -12.12 9.86
CA VAL A 212 -23.62 -12.58 9.11
C VAL A 212 -23.95 -13.86 8.36
N GLY A 213 -23.61 -13.92 7.09
CA GLY A 213 -23.82 -15.08 6.23
C GLY A 213 -23.01 -14.98 4.95
N SER A 214 -23.14 -15.95 4.06
CA SER A 214 -22.40 -16.03 2.79
C SER A 214 -22.72 -14.91 1.81
N GLY A 215 -23.85 -14.21 1.96
CA GLY A 215 -24.28 -13.12 1.09
C GLY A 215 -24.23 -11.75 1.75
N SER A 216 -23.68 -11.60 2.96
CA SER A 216 -23.63 -10.33 3.69
C SER A 216 -22.19 -9.79 3.78
N LEU A 217 -22.05 -8.46 3.85
CA LEU A 217 -20.78 -7.76 4.00
C LEU A 217 -20.84 -6.74 5.14
N PHE A 218 -19.70 -6.44 5.73
CA PHE A 218 -19.53 -5.36 6.70
C PHE A 218 -18.22 -4.62 6.44
N PHE A 219 -18.33 -3.39 5.94
CA PHE A 219 -17.21 -2.52 5.57
C PHE A 219 -16.16 -3.25 4.72
N PRO A 220 -16.57 -3.81 3.56
CA PRO A 220 -15.63 -4.46 2.65
C PRO A 220 -14.59 -3.46 2.14
N MET A 221 -13.38 -3.95 1.79
CA MET A 221 -12.28 -3.10 1.34
C MET A 221 -11.75 -3.49 -0.04
N GLY A 222 -10.93 -4.52 -0.13
CA GLY A 222 -10.35 -4.98 -1.40
C GLY A 222 -11.26 -5.90 -2.18
N ILE A 223 -11.16 -5.85 -3.50
CA ILE A 223 -11.76 -6.79 -4.45
C ILE A 223 -10.71 -7.15 -5.48
N HIS A 224 -10.63 -8.42 -5.87
CA HIS A 224 -9.74 -8.84 -6.93
C HIS A 224 -10.21 -10.10 -7.66
N THR A 225 -9.91 -10.16 -8.95
CA THR A 225 -9.92 -11.34 -9.80
C THR A 225 -8.91 -11.17 -10.93
N SER A 226 -8.34 -12.26 -11.42
CA SER A 226 -7.50 -12.28 -12.61
C SER A 226 -7.94 -13.31 -13.66
N ASP A 227 -9.05 -14.04 -13.43
CA ASP A 227 -9.47 -15.16 -14.28
C ASP A 227 -10.92 -15.08 -14.78
N ASP A 228 -11.62 -13.97 -14.61
CA ASP A 228 -13.03 -13.78 -14.96
C ASP A 228 -14.00 -14.88 -14.43
N GLN A 229 -13.55 -15.66 -13.43
CA GLN A 229 -14.35 -16.72 -12.80
C GLN A 229 -14.46 -16.51 -11.30
N HIS A 230 -13.34 -16.25 -10.62
CA HIS A 230 -13.30 -16.12 -9.19
C HIS A 230 -13.34 -14.64 -8.79
N ILE A 231 -14.08 -14.30 -7.76
CA ILE A 231 -14.03 -12.97 -7.13
C ILE A 231 -13.66 -13.17 -5.67
N LEU A 232 -12.69 -12.40 -5.19
CA LEU A 232 -12.33 -12.30 -3.79
C LEU A 232 -12.74 -10.91 -3.28
N VAL A 233 -13.34 -10.86 -2.08
CA VAL A 233 -13.66 -9.59 -1.40
C VAL A 233 -13.17 -9.67 0.04
N ALA A 234 -12.36 -8.70 0.46
CA ALA A 234 -11.98 -8.52 1.85
C ALA A 234 -13.16 -7.94 2.64
N ASP A 235 -13.86 -8.76 3.37
CA ASP A 235 -14.99 -8.41 4.25
C ASP A 235 -14.44 -8.02 5.63
N LYS A 236 -13.84 -6.81 5.68
CA LYS A 236 -12.91 -6.34 6.69
C LYS A 236 -13.46 -6.43 8.11
N ASP A 237 -14.63 -5.86 8.37
CA ASP A 237 -15.20 -5.80 9.71
C ASP A 237 -15.92 -7.10 10.13
N ASN A 238 -16.02 -8.08 9.23
CA ASN A 238 -16.31 -9.47 9.54
C ASN A 238 -15.05 -10.34 9.67
N HIS A 239 -13.86 -9.75 9.55
CA HIS A 239 -12.56 -10.42 9.73
C HIS A 239 -12.40 -11.66 8.85
N ARG A 240 -12.77 -11.55 7.57
CA ARG A 240 -12.75 -12.67 6.61
C ARG A 240 -12.52 -12.17 5.18
N VAL A 241 -12.15 -13.09 4.30
CA VAL A 241 -12.23 -12.90 2.86
C VAL A 241 -13.30 -13.84 2.31
N LEU A 242 -14.22 -13.29 1.52
CA LEU A 242 -15.21 -14.09 0.81
C LEU A 242 -14.74 -14.35 -0.63
N LEU A 243 -14.95 -15.59 -1.09
CA LEU A 243 -14.60 -16.03 -2.43
C LEU A 243 -15.83 -16.63 -3.12
N TRP A 244 -16.10 -16.14 -4.32
CA TRP A 244 -17.08 -16.67 -5.26
C TRP A 244 -16.35 -17.45 -6.35
N ASN A 245 -16.76 -18.71 -6.59
CA ASN A 245 -16.20 -19.55 -7.66
C ASN A 245 -16.84 -19.27 -9.03
N LYS A 246 -17.72 -18.29 -9.10
CA LYS A 246 -18.37 -17.81 -10.33
C LYS A 246 -18.71 -16.34 -10.21
N ILE A 247 -18.61 -15.63 -11.31
CA ILE A 247 -19.06 -14.24 -11.39
C ILE A 247 -20.55 -14.14 -11.05
N PRO A 248 -20.93 -13.37 -10.00
CA PRO A 248 -22.30 -13.18 -9.59
C PRO A 248 -23.14 -12.51 -10.69
N PHE A 249 -24.39 -12.95 -10.86
CA PHE A 249 -25.30 -12.41 -11.87
C PHE A 249 -26.67 -11.94 -11.33
N SER A 250 -26.87 -11.99 -10.02
CA SER A 250 -28.07 -11.47 -9.34
C SER A 250 -27.68 -10.83 -8.01
N ASP A 251 -28.51 -9.91 -7.54
CA ASP A 251 -28.33 -9.25 -6.26
C ASP A 251 -28.22 -10.26 -5.12
N GLY A 252 -27.40 -9.89 -4.14
CA GLY A 252 -27.20 -10.68 -2.94
C GLY A 252 -26.67 -12.09 -3.13
N TRP A 253 -25.98 -12.37 -4.28
CA TRP A 253 -25.41 -13.68 -4.55
C TRP A 253 -24.46 -14.15 -3.45
N ASN A 254 -24.63 -15.39 -3.00
CA ASN A 254 -23.84 -15.95 -1.90
C ASN A 254 -22.43 -16.32 -2.34
N ALA A 255 -21.44 -16.06 -1.49
CA ALA A 255 -20.08 -16.57 -1.63
C ALA A 255 -20.04 -18.09 -1.34
N ASP A 256 -19.02 -18.74 -1.91
CA ASP A 256 -18.81 -20.20 -1.80
C ASP A 256 -17.83 -20.55 -0.67
N VAL A 257 -16.83 -19.70 -0.40
CA VAL A 257 -15.74 -19.95 0.55
C VAL A 257 -15.52 -18.73 1.43
N SER A 258 -15.15 -18.95 2.69
CA SER A 258 -14.70 -17.92 3.64
C SER A 258 -13.30 -18.26 4.14
N LEU A 259 -12.35 -17.33 4.03
CA LEU A 259 -11.02 -17.44 4.63
C LEU A 259 -10.99 -16.62 5.92
N GLY A 260 -10.22 -17.06 6.92
CA GLY A 260 -10.06 -16.38 8.20
C GLY A 260 -11.10 -16.77 9.26
N GLN A 261 -12.20 -17.43 8.87
CA GLN A 261 -13.27 -17.91 9.76
C GLN A 261 -13.53 -19.40 9.53
N ARG A 262 -14.08 -20.10 10.53
CA ARG A 262 -14.42 -21.53 10.43
C ARG A 262 -15.75 -21.79 9.72
N GLY A 263 -16.58 -20.74 9.61
CA GLY A 263 -17.91 -20.81 8.99
C GLY A 263 -18.31 -19.49 8.35
N MET A 264 -19.37 -19.54 7.53
CA MET A 264 -19.91 -18.37 6.82
C MET A 264 -20.67 -17.39 7.74
N ASP A 265 -21.03 -17.82 8.94
CA ASP A 265 -21.77 -17.08 9.95
C ASP A 265 -20.89 -16.56 11.10
N GLU A 266 -19.57 -16.72 10.99
CA GLU A 266 -18.59 -16.22 11.95
C GLU A 266 -17.98 -14.89 11.49
N ARG A 267 -17.60 -14.02 12.47
CA ARG A 267 -17.14 -12.65 12.21
C ARG A 267 -16.17 -12.06 13.23
N TRP A 268 -15.59 -12.88 14.08
CA TRP A 268 -14.75 -12.35 15.15
C TRP A 268 -13.27 -12.34 14.76
N PRO A 269 -12.49 -11.30 15.14
CA PRO A 269 -11.06 -11.27 14.88
C PRO A 269 -10.40 -12.54 15.43
N ASN A 270 -9.54 -13.13 14.61
CA ASN A 270 -8.82 -14.35 14.95
C ASN A 270 -9.75 -15.46 15.52
N GLN A 271 -10.95 -15.60 14.91
CA GLN A 271 -11.95 -16.62 15.26
C GLN A 271 -12.44 -16.55 16.73
N GLY A 272 -12.53 -15.32 17.28
CA GLY A 272 -13.11 -15.06 18.59
C GLY A 272 -12.13 -14.94 19.75
N ASP A 273 -10.85 -15.14 19.52
CA ASP A 273 -9.79 -14.85 20.47
C ASP A 273 -8.72 -13.98 19.80
N PHE A 274 -8.67 -12.71 20.17
CA PHE A 274 -7.79 -11.73 19.54
C PHE A 274 -6.31 -12.14 19.59
N ASP A 275 -5.90 -12.92 20.60
CA ASP A 275 -4.54 -13.41 20.78
C ASP A 275 -4.27 -14.77 20.10
N ASN A 276 -5.33 -15.45 19.61
CA ASN A 276 -5.23 -16.74 18.93
C ASN A 276 -4.95 -16.55 17.42
N VAL A 277 -3.77 -16.07 17.09
CA VAL A 277 -3.35 -15.89 15.70
C VAL A 277 -2.83 -17.21 15.13
N GLY A 278 -3.25 -17.56 13.94
CA GLY A 278 -2.88 -18.79 13.23
C GLY A 278 -2.83 -18.60 11.72
N ALA A 279 -2.49 -19.65 11.00
CA ALA A 279 -2.45 -19.63 9.54
C ALA A 279 -3.86 -19.56 8.90
N ASP A 280 -4.91 -19.88 9.67
CA ASP A 280 -6.32 -19.91 9.26
C ASP A 280 -7.16 -18.76 9.85
N THR A 281 -6.52 -17.75 10.46
CA THR A 281 -7.18 -16.63 11.12
C THR A 281 -6.87 -15.30 10.45
N LEU A 282 -7.83 -14.37 10.47
CA LEU A 282 -7.69 -13.00 9.97
C LEU A 282 -8.19 -11.98 11.00
N SER A 283 -7.64 -10.79 10.92
CA SER A 283 -8.06 -9.62 11.69
C SER A 283 -8.04 -8.38 10.80
N PHE A 284 -9.22 -7.82 10.48
CA PHE A 284 -9.37 -6.66 9.60
C PHE A 284 -8.63 -6.79 8.25
N PRO A 285 -8.89 -7.83 7.44
CA PRO A 285 -8.27 -7.95 6.12
C PRO A 285 -8.66 -6.77 5.23
N THR A 286 -7.72 -6.28 4.40
CA THR A 286 -7.91 -5.13 3.51
C THR A 286 -7.65 -5.48 2.05
N GLY A 287 -6.40 -5.70 1.65
CA GLY A 287 -6.03 -6.08 0.29
C GLY A 287 -6.20 -7.58 0.04
N VAL A 288 -6.60 -7.91 -1.17
CA VAL A 288 -6.67 -9.29 -1.68
C VAL A 288 -6.13 -9.31 -3.10
N PHE A 289 -5.38 -10.35 -3.45
CA PHE A 289 -4.88 -10.55 -4.80
C PHE A 289 -4.96 -12.05 -5.16
N PHE A 290 -5.32 -12.35 -6.39
CA PHE A 290 -5.30 -13.69 -6.96
C PHE A 290 -4.44 -13.68 -8.22
N ASP A 291 -3.34 -14.40 -8.19
CA ASP A 291 -2.49 -14.61 -9.34
C ASP A 291 -2.92 -15.90 -10.06
N VAL A 292 -3.50 -15.75 -11.25
CA VAL A 292 -4.04 -16.88 -12.03
C VAL A 292 -2.94 -17.81 -12.54
N GLU A 293 -1.75 -17.28 -12.84
CA GLU A 293 -0.65 -18.04 -13.39
C GLU A 293 -0.07 -19.03 -12.38
N SER A 294 0.17 -18.56 -11.17
CA SER A 294 0.66 -19.41 -10.07
C SER A 294 -0.47 -20.05 -9.25
N GLU A 295 -1.74 -19.73 -9.50
CA GLU A 295 -2.93 -20.11 -8.70
C GLU A 295 -2.86 -19.64 -7.24
N LYS A 296 -1.98 -18.67 -6.89
CA LYS A 296 -1.77 -18.19 -5.53
C LYS A 296 -2.79 -17.12 -5.14
N VAL A 297 -3.18 -17.14 -3.87
CA VAL A 297 -4.02 -16.11 -3.24
C VAL A 297 -3.22 -15.41 -2.17
N PHE A 298 -3.30 -14.08 -2.16
CA PHE A 298 -2.65 -13.19 -1.20
C PHE A 298 -3.72 -12.43 -0.44
N VAL A 299 -3.59 -12.35 0.88
CA VAL A 299 -4.49 -11.60 1.75
C VAL A 299 -3.68 -10.75 2.71
N VAL A 300 -3.94 -9.46 2.69
CA VAL A 300 -3.38 -8.52 3.66
C VAL A 300 -4.18 -8.59 4.95
N ASP A 301 -3.60 -9.20 5.97
CA ASP A 301 -4.16 -9.35 7.32
C ASP A 301 -3.72 -8.17 8.19
N GLN A 302 -4.32 -6.99 7.90
CA GLN A 302 -3.93 -5.69 8.42
C GLN A 302 -3.79 -5.66 9.94
N GLY A 303 -4.79 -6.19 10.67
CA GLY A 303 -4.83 -6.16 12.13
C GLY A 303 -3.79 -7.07 12.79
N ASN A 304 -3.24 -8.03 12.06
CA ASN A 304 -2.14 -8.88 12.51
C ASN A 304 -0.79 -8.48 11.89
N HIS A 305 -0.74 -7.36 11.14
CA HIS A 305 0.47 -6.78 10.57
C HIS A 305 1.26 -7.75 9.68
N ARG A 306 0.57 -8.43 8.75
CA ARG A 306 1.14 -9.47 7.88
C ARG A 306 0.40 -9.62 6.57
N VAL A 307 1.03 -10.31 5.62
CA VAL A 307 0.38 -10.85 4.42
C VAL A 307 0.40 -12.38 4.52
N LEU A 308 -0.74 -13.01 4.24
CA LEU A 308 -0.88 -14.46 4.16
C LEU A 308 -0.97 -14.89 2.70
N ILE A 309 -0.29 -15.98 2.34
CA ILE A 309 -0.22 -16.52 0.98
C ILE A 309 -0.70 -17.97 0.99
N TRP A 310 -1.68 -18.28 0.14
CA TRP A 310 -2.10 -19.64 -0.19
C TRP A 310 -1.48 -20.02 -1.54
N ASN A 311 -0.78 -21.14 -1.62
CA ASN A 311 -0.15 -21.62 -2.86
C ASN A 311 -1.15 -22.14 -3.91
N LYS A 312 -2.42 -22.20 -3.55
CA LYS A 312 -3.54 -22.55 -4.45
C LYS A 312 -4.81 -21.87 -3.99
N ILE A 313 -5.68 -21.56 -4.94
CA ILE A 313 -7.00 -21.02 -4.63
C ILE A 313 -7.78 -21.96 -3.68
N PRO A 314 -8.19 -21.50 -2.49
CA PRO A 314 -8.91 -22.30 -1.53
C PRO A 314 -10.28 -22.76 -2.03
N ARG A 315 -10.64 -24.02 -1.79
CA ARG A 315 -11.91 -24.62 -2.20
C ARG A 315 -12.84 -24.91 -1.03
N GLU A 316 -12.36 -24.75 0.18
CA GLU A 316 -13.09 -25.03 1.43
C GLU A 316 -12.92 -23.86 2.40
N THR A 317 -13.94 -23.60 3.22
CA THR A 317 -13.90 -22.56 4.24
C THR A 317 -12.90 -22.92 5.34
N GLY A 318 -12.15 -21.91 5.83
CA GLY A 318 -11.19 -22.04 6.93
C GLY A 318 -9.88 -22.73 6.57
N VAL A 319 -9.54 -22.83 5.29
CA VAL A 319 -8.23 -23.38 4.86
C VAL A 319 -7.10 -22.46 5.33
N ALA A 320 -6.08 -23.07 5.96
CA ALA A 320 -4.88 -22.36 6.42
C ALA A 320 -4.01 -21.89 5.24
N ALA A 321 -3.35 -20.73 5.41
CA ALA A 321 -2.33 -20.22 4.51
C ALA A 321 -1.05 -21.07 4.58
N ASP A 322 -0.27 -21.04 3.50
CA ASP A 322 0.98 -21.77 3.35
C ASP A 322 2.21 -20.95 3.75
N VAL A 323 2.17 -19.60 3.54
CA VAL A 323 3.30 -18.69 3.80
C VAL A 323 2.79 -17.42 4.49
N VAL A 324 3.63 -16.84 5.36
CA VAL A 324 3.42 -15.54 5.99
C VAL A 324 4.63 -14.63 5.78
N VAL A 325 4.39 -13.36 5.41
CA VAL A 325 5.42 -12.31 5.34
C VAL A 325 5.05 -11.13 6.25
N GLY A 326 6.07 -10.37 6.68
CA GLY A 326 5.91 -9.29 7.66
C GLY A 326 5.88 -9.77 9.12
N GLN A 327 5.87 -11.10 9.33
CA GLN A 327 6.02 -11.79 10.61
C GLN A 327 6.91 -13.01 10.43
N LYS A 328 7.64 -13.39 11.45
CA LYS A 328 8.54 -14.57 11.40
C LYS A 328 7.81 -15.91 11.30
N ASP A 329 6.56 -15.98 11.77
CA ASP A 329 5.72 -17.18 11.80
C ASP A 329 4.23 -16.81 11.88
N PHE A 330 3.35 -17.79 11.71
CA PHE A 330 1.90 -17.60 11.75
C PHE A 330 1.33 -17.21 13.13
N LEU A 331 2.08 -17.38 14.21
CA LEU A 331 1.63 -17.10 15.57
C LEU A 331 2.02 -15.68 16.02
N SER A 332 2.85 -15.00 15.24
CA SER A 332 3.32 -13.64 15.50
C SER A 332 2.36 -12.61 14.87
N ARG A 333 2.15 -11.47 15.58
CA ARG A 333 1.27 -10.37 15.12
C ARG A 333 1.70 -8.97 15.60
N GLY A 334 2.86 -8.86 16.17
CA GLY A 334 3.34 -7.56 16.67
C GLY A 334 3.71 -6.62 15.54
N PRO A 335 3.39 -5.30 15.62
CA PRO A 335 3.79 -4.34 14.61
C PRO A 335 5.31 -4.37 14.44
N ASN A 336 5.78 -4.29 13.17
CA ASN A 336 7.19 -4.36 12.80
C ASN A 336 7.89 -5.61 13.40
N SER A 337 7.28 -6.78 13.17
CA SER A 337 7.79 -8.06 13.69
C SER A 337 8.03 -8.06 15.22
N GLY A 338 7.20 -7.31 15.96
CA GLY A 338 7.27 -7.18 17.43
C GLY A 338 8.17 -6.06 17.94
N GLN A 339 8.81 -5.27 17.08
CA GLN A 339 9.63 -4.12 17.49
C GLN A 339 8.79 -2.89 17.88
N GLY A 340 7.51 -2.89 17.57
CA GLY A 340 6.55 -1.82 17.89
C GLY A 340 6.41 -0.77 16.79
N ALA A 341 5.30 -0.03 16.81
CA ALA A 341 4.85 0.89 15.76
C ALA A 341 5.87 1.98 15.33
N LYS A 342 6.83 2.32 16.19
CA LYS A 342 7.80 3.41 15.93
C LYS A 342 9.15 2.92 15.37
N ARG A 343 9.30 1.62 15.19
CA ARG A 343 10.56 1.01 14.79
C ARG A 343 10.32 0.13 13.57
N ALA A 344 10.25 0.76 12.40
CA ALA A 344 10.28 0.01 11.16
C ALA A 344 11.55 -0.85 11.08
N CYS A 345 11.45 -1.97 10.41
CA CYS A 345 12.55 -2.89 10.13
C CYS A 345 12.26 -3.61 8.82
N GLN A 346 13.28 -4.27 8.26
CA GLN A 346 13.11 -5.01 7.00
C GLN A 346 12.16 -6.21 7.17
N GLU A 347 12.17 -6.88 8.32
CA GLU A 347 11.41 -8.10 8.58
C GLU A 347 9.92 -7.87 8.89
N GLY A 348 9.51 -6.61 9.12
CA GLY A 348 8.20 -6.32 9.71
C GLY A 348 7.32 -5.38 8.92
N LEU A 349 6.01 -5.58 9.03
CA LEU A 349 4.97 -4.71 8.51
C LEU A 349 4.24 -4.00 9.67
N TYR A 350 3.62 -2.85 9.35
CA TYR A 350 2.76 -2.13 10.27
C TYR A 350 1.51 -1.61 9.55
N PHE A 351 0.35 -2.17 9.88
CA PHE A 351 -0.93 -1.90 9.21
C PHE A 351 -0.83 -1.90 7.68
N PRO A 352 -0.31 -2.99 7.07
CA PRO A 352 -0.31 -3.09 5.61
C PRO A 352 -1.74 -3.02 5.07
N THR A 353 -1.92 -2.50 3.85
CA THR A 353 -3.26 -2.31 3.27
C THR A 353 -3.48 -3.02 1.96
N ASP A 354 -2.45 -3.17 1.15
CA ASP A 354 -2.60 -3.78 -0.18
C ASP A 354 -1.39 -4.60 -0.59
N VAL A 355 -1.60 -5.50 -1.56
CA VAL A 355 -0.60 -6.35 -2.19
C VAL A 355 -0.92 -6.50 -3.67
N VAL A 356 0.09 -6.29 -4.51
CA VAL A 356 0.01 -6.57 -5.95
C VAL A 356 1.18 -7.45 -6.38
N VAL A 357 0.93 -8.33 -7.35
CA VAL A 357 1.89 -9.32 -7.83
C VAL A 357 1.89 -9.32 -9.35
N GLY A 358 3.06 -9.48 -9.93
CA GLY A 358 3.29 -9.63 -11.37
C GLY A 358 4.58 -10.40 -11.66
N GLU A 359 5.02 -10.39 -12.91
CA GLU A 359 6.26 -11.02 -13.34
C GLU A 359 7.49 -10.42 -12.65
N MET A 360 7.42 -9.10 -12.36
CA MET A 360 8.47 -8.40 -11.61
C MET A 360 8.62 -8.87 -10.16
N GLY A 361 7.58 -9.48 -9.57
CA GLY A 361 7.56 -9.88 -8.16
C GLY A 361 6.34 -9.38 -7.39
N MET A 362 6.51 -9.11 -6.10
CA MET A 362 5.44 -8.73 -5.17
C MET A 362 5.71 -7.36 -4.53
N PHE A 363 4.68 -6.51 -4.50
CA PHE A 363 4.69 -5.24 -3.77
C PHE A 363 3.66 -5.26 -2.64
N VAL A 364 3.99 -4.66 -1.50
CA VAL A 364 3.10 -4.53 -0.35
C VAL A 364 3.09 -3.09 0.15
N SER A 365 1.91 -2.47 0.22
CA SER A 365 1.72 -1.19 0.89
C SER A 365 1.83 -1.36 2.40
N ASP A 366 2.96 -0.97 2.98
CA ASP A 366 3.25 -0.97 4.41
C ASP A 366 2.87 0.40 5.00
N THR A 367 1.56 0.66 4.98
CA THR A 367 0.90 1.95 5.18
C THR A 367 1.29 2.62 6.49
N GLY A 368 1.26 1.89 7.60
CA GLY A 368 1.64 2.42 8.91
C GLY A 368 3.12 2.81 9.02
N ASN A 369 3.96 2.37 8.08
CA ASN A 369 5.36 2.78 7.94
C ASN A 369 5.59 3.76 6.78
N ASN A 370 4.54 4.25 6.11
CA ASN A 370 4.61 5.23 5.03
C ASN A 370 5.56 4.79 3.90
N ARG A 371 5.46 3.52 3.47
CA ARG A 371 6.34 2.93 2.47
C ARG A 371 5.65 1.81 1.69
N VAL A 372 6.23 1.45 0.55
CA VAL A 372 5.94 0.21 -0.17
C VAL A 372 7.18 -0.67 -0.11
N LEU A 373 6.99 -1.94 0.22
CA LEU A 373 8.04 -2.96 0.21
C LEU A 373 7.91 -3.82 -1.05
N TYR A 374 9.06 -4.19 -1.61
CA TYR A 374 9.15 -4.98 -2.84
C TYR A 374 9.99 -6.24 -2.62
N TRP A 375 9.48 -7.36 -3.12
CA TRP A 375 10.16 -8.65 -3.23
C TRP A 375 10.31 -8.97 -4.72
N LYS A 376 11.54 -9.16 -5.18
CA LYS A 376 11.85 -9.52 -6.57
C LYS A 376 11.24 -10.87 -6.95
N GLU A 377 11.13 -11.78 -5.99
CA GLU A 377 10.47 -13.07 -6.15
C GLU A 377 9.35 -13.20 -5.11
N VAL A 378 8.22 -13.77 -5.53
CA VAL A 378 7.11 -14.05 -4.60
C VAL A 378 7.59 -14.96 -3.45
N PRO A 379 7.44 -14.55 -2.18
CA PRO A 379 7.90 -15.32 -1.04
C PRO A 379 7.37 -16.76 -1.00
N THR A 380 8.26 -17.71 -0.70
CA THR A 380 7.95 -19.13 -0.54
C THR A 380 8.23 -19.66 0.85
N GLU A 381 8.86 -18.84 1.71
CA GLU A 381 9.19 -19.15 3.09
C GLU A 381 8.66 -18.09 4.04
N ASN A 382 8.33 -18.47 5.28
CA ASN A 382 7.84 -17.54 6.29
C ASN A 382 8.91 -16.51 6.64
N GLY A 383 8.49 -15.24 6.70
CA GLY A 383 9.35 -14.13 7.08
C GLY A 383 10.44 -13.79 6.06
N GLN A 384 10.30 -14.22 4.80
CA GLN A 384 11.22 -13.83 3.73
C GLN A 384 11.29 -12.31 3.60
N LEU A 385 12.52 -11.78 3.53
CA LEU A 385 12.78 -10.34 3.54
C LEU A 385 12.49 -9.69 2.19
N PRO A 386 12.03 -8.44 2.16
CA PRO A 386 11.95 -7.64 0.94
C PRO A 386 13.33 -7.22 0.45
N ASP A 387 13.44 -6.99 -0.86
CA ASP A 387 14.66 -6.57 -1.53
C ASP A 387 14.81 -5.05 -1.58
N LEU A 388 13.67 -4.30 -1.57
CA LEU A 388 13.67 -2.86 -1.80
C LEU A 388 12.57 -2.15 -1.01
N VAL A 389 12.81 -0.86 -0.70
CA VAL A 389 11.84 0.05 -0.09
C VAL A 389 11.60 1.26 -1.00
N ILE A 390 10.32 1.63 -1.19
CA ILE A 390 9.86 2.83 -1.91
C ILE A 390 9.22 3.78 -0.91
N GLY A 391 9.45 5.08 -1.06
CA GLY A 391 8.88 6.13 -0.18
C GLY A 391 9.76 6.50 1.01
N GLN A 392 10.72 5.65 1.40
CA GLN A 392 11.67 5.88 2.49
C GLN A 392 13.11 5.75 2.00
N THR A 393 14.08 6.25 2.78
CA THR A 393 15.51 6.13 2.46
C THR A 393 16.11 4.81 2.89
N SER A 394 15.51 4.15 3.87
CA SER A 394 15.94 2.83 4.36
C SER A 394 14.79 2.02 4.92
N PHE A 395 14.99 0.72 5.13
CA PHE A 395 14.03 -0.17 5.79
C PHE A 395 13.71 0.21 7.24
N ASN A 396 14.53 1.03 7.88
CA ASN A 396 14.36 1.45 9.28
C ASN A 396 13.59 2.76 9.43
N ASP A 397 13.30 3.45 8.32
CA ASP A 397 12.57 4.70 8.30
C ASP A 397 11.06 4.47 8.12
N ASN A 398 10.24 5.34 8.75
CA ASN A 398 8.78 5.21 8.70
C ASN A 398 8.02 6.52 8.86
N LYS A 399 8.64 7.64 8.59
CA LYS A 399 7.97 8.92 8.75
C LYS A 399 7.28 9.35 7.47
N ALA A 400 6.05 9.87 7.60
CA ALA A 400 5.36 10.53 6.51
C ALA A 400 6.29 11.53 5.80
N ASN A 401 6.36 11.47 4.49
CA ASN A 401 7.22 12.31 3.68
C ASN A 401 8.67 12.40 4.20
N ARG A 402 9.21 11.27 4.72
CA ARG A 402 10.55 11.18 5.34
C ARG A 402 10.79 12.14 6.50
N GLY A 403 9.70 12.62 7.13
CA GLY A 403 9.75 13.47 8.31
C GLY A 403 9.98 14.95 8.03
N VAL A 404 9.94 15.38 6.79
CA VAL A 404 9.90 16.79 6.41
C VAL A 404 8.44 17.22 6.35
N GLU A 405 7.97 17.91 7.37
CA GLU A 405 6.56 18.30 7.50
C GLU A 405 6.15 19.20 6.32
N GLY A 406 5.14 18.75 5.55
CA GLY A 406 4.57 19.49 4.43
C GLY A 406 5.41 19.50 3.14
N GLU A 407 6.48 18.72 3.05
CA GLU A 407 7.32 18.62 1.86
C GLU A 407 7.24 17.22 1.24
N ALA A 408 6.15 16.92 0.54
CA ALA A 408 6.08 15.77 -0.34
C ALA A 408 6.97 16.00 -1.58
N THR A 409 7.51 14.92 -2.11
CA THR A 409 8.30 14.91 -3.36
C THR A 409 7.85 13.74 -4.25
N ALA A 410 8.47 13.58 -5.41
CA ALA A 410 8.25 12.43 -6.28
C ALA A 410 8.66 11.09 -5.64
N SER A 411 9.57 11.11 -4.66
CA SER A 411 10.14 9.91 -4.03
C SER A 411 9.63 9.64 -2.62
N THR A 412 8.69 10.44 -2.09
CA THR A 412 8.14 10.30 -0.73
C THR A 412 6.69 9.86 -0.73
N LEU A 413 6.28 9.16 0.33
CA LEU A 413 4.91 8.69 0.55
C LEU A 413 4.40 9.09 1.94
N ASP A 414 3.09 9.25 2.04
CA ASP A 414 2.36 9.43 3.29
C ASP A 414 1.09 8.57 3.26
N ASP A 415 1.05 7.55 4.12
CA ASP A 415 -0.12 6.67 4.23
C ASP A 415 -0.50 5.99 2.87
N PRO A 416 0.47 5.37 2.13
CA PRO A 416 0.18 4.69 0.87
C PRO A 416 -0.83 3.57 1.10
N PHE A 417 -1.83 3.45 0.20
CA PHE A 417 -2.94 2.54 0.43
C PHE A 417 -3.04 1.46 -0.65
N GLY A 418 -3.85 1.65 -1.68
CA GLY A 418 -4.02 0.71 -2.77
C GLY A 418 -2.98 0.90 -3.87
N MET A 419 -2.69 -0.15 -4.60
CA MET A 419 -1.73 -0.17 -5.68
C MET A 419 -2.32 -0.81 -6.93
N LEU A 420 -1.73 -0.50 -8.09
CA LEU A 420 -1.96 -1.20 -9.34
C LEU A 420 -0.61 -1.36 -10.04
N LEU A 421 -0.28 -2.59 -10.41
CA LEU A 421 0.88 -2.90 -11.23
C LEU A 421 0.43 -3.20 -12.66
N ILE A 422 1.03 -2.53 -13.63
CA ILE A 422 0.84 -2.78 -15.05
C ILE A 422 2.22 -3.11 -15.62
N GLU A 423 2.33 -4.28 -16.21
CA GLU A 423 3.50 -4.73 -16.95
C GLU A 423 3.18 -4.61 -18.45
N GLU A 424 4.05 -3.90 -19.18
CA GLU A 424 3.87 -3.72 -20.62
C GLU A 424 4.56 -4.90 -21.33
N GLU A 425 3.79 -5.66 -22.11
CA GLU A 425 4.38 -6.68 -22.99
C GLU A 425 5.30 -5.96 -23.99
N GLU A 426 6.57 -6.40 -24.09
CA GLU A 426 7.44 -5.94 -25.16
C GLU A 426 6.80 -6.33 -26.50
N GLU A 427 6.37 -5.36 -27.29
CA GLU A 427 6.05 -5.61 -28.69
C GLU A 427 7.34 -6.17 -29.33
N GLU A 428 7.38 -7.47 -29.62
CA GLU A 428 8.43 -8.04 -30.46
C GLU A 428 8.51 -7.17 -31.71
N GLU A 429 9.47 -6.25 -31.78
CA GLU A 429 9.78 -5.54 -33.02
C GLU A 429 10.06 -6.64 -34.05
N GLY A 430 9.04 -6.88 -34.88
CA GLY A 430 9.07 -7.92 -35.89
C GLY A 430 10.39 -7.86 -36.62
N LEU A 431 11.14 -8.96 -36.57
CA LEU A 431 12.38 -9.17 -37.31
C LEU A 431 12.21 -8.54 -38.68
N ARG A 432 12.77 -7.35 -38.88
CA ARG A 432 12.91 -6.77 -40.21
C ARG A 432 13.73 -7.80 -40.97
N GLU A 433 13.09 -8.53 -41.91
CA GLU A 433 13.79 -9.32 -42.87
C GLU A 433 14.87 -8.43 -43.50
N ILE A 434 16.10 -8.62 -43.06
CA ILE A 434 17.25 -7.99 -43.72
C ILE A 434 17.28 -8.65 -45.12
N PRO A 435 17.10 -7.89 -46.22
CA PRO A 435 17.24 -8.45 -47.54
C PRO A 435 18.65 -9.03 -47.66
N MET A 436 18.75 -10.33 -47.92
CA MET A 436 20.03 -10.96 -48.20
C MET A 436 20.68 -10.19 -49.34
N PRO A 437 21.95 -9.76 -49.21
CA PRO A 437 22.68 -9.20 -50.35
C PRO A 437 22.85 -10.29 -51.41
N ASP A 438 22.60 -9.90 -52.65
CA ASP A 438 22.88 -10.75 -53.83
C ASP A 438 24.32 -11.23 -53.78
N ASP A 439 24.50 -12.55 -53.91
CA ASP A 439 25.77 -13.19 -54.09
C ASP A 439 26.46 -12.63 -55.33
N ASP A 440 27.50 -11.80 -55.15
CA ASP A 440 28.60 -11.69 -56.07
C ASP A 440 29.77 -10.85 -55.46
N GLU A 441 30.97 -11.47 -55.56
CA GLU A 441 32.32 -10.89 -55.45
C GLU A 441 33.04 -10.93 -54.09
N ASP A 442 34.08 -11.76 -54.15
CA ASP A 442 35.27 -11.84 -53.31
C ASP A 442 35.84 -10.50 -52.80
N ASP A 443 35.89 -10.30 -51.48
CA ASP A 443 36.92 -9.44 -50.88
C ASP A 443 37.29 -9.93 -49.47
N GLU A 444 38.52 -10.43 -49.36
CA GLU A 444 39.19 -10.74 -48.11
C GLU A 444 39.52 -9.42 -47.36
N THR A 445 38.72 -9.02 -46.40
CA THR A 445 39.13 -8.01 -45.42
C THR A 445 38.68 -8.33 -44.02
N SER A 446 39.66 -8.67 -43.19
CA SER A 446 39.79 -8.54 -41.74
C SER A 446 38.53 -8.51 -40.90
N LEU A 447 38.28 -9.64 -40.21
CA LEU A 447 37.48 -9.74 -39.00
C LEU A 447 37.98 -8.74 -37.96
N ALA A 448 37.30 -7.62 -37.85
CA ALA A 448 37.35 -6.81 -36.63
C ALA A 448 36.55 -7.56 -35.59
N THR A 449 37.19 -8.03 -34.53
CA THR A 449 36.55 -8.47 -33.32
C THR A 449 35.79 -7.29 -32.74
N VAL A 450 34.48 -7.26 -32.90
CA VAL A 450 33.61 -6.43 -32.10
C VAL A 450 33.70 -7.03 -30.69
N GLU A 451 34.26 -6.28 -29.74
CA GLU A 451 34.09 -6.58 -28.33
C GLU A 451 32.58 -6.59 -28.09
N GLU A 452 32.03 -7.74 -27.76
CA GLU A 452 30.67 -7.88 -27.22
C GLU A 452 30.67 -7.06 -25.93
N GLY A 453 30.20 -5.80 -26.01
CA GLY A 453 29.76 -5.09 -24.84
C GLY A 453 28.66 -5.94 -24.21
N GLU A 454 28.70 -6.14 -22.92
CA GLU A 454 27.62 -6.71 -22.16
C GLU A 454 26.36 -5.90 -22.50
N GLU A 455 25.47 -6.43 -23.35
CA GLU A 455 24.16 -5.86 -23.58
C GLU A 455 23.42 -6.02 -22.25
N GLU A 456 23.19 -4.92 -21.52
CA GLU A 456 22.28 -4.90 -20.38
C GLU A 456 20.95 -5.50 -20.86
N GLU A 457 20.47 -6.54 -20.20
CA GLU A 457 19.14 -7.09 -20.47
C GLU A 457 18.12 -5.95 -20.32
N PRO A 458 17.23 -5.74 -21.31
CA PRO A 458 16.25 -4.68 -21.23
C PRO A 458 15.42 -4.87 -19.95
N GLN A 459 15.35 -3.82 -19.13
CA GLN A 459 14.50 -3.82 -17.91
C GLN A 459 13.04 -3.87 -18.36
N PRO A 460 12.20 -4.75 -17.77
CA PRO A 460 10.79 -4.82 -18.11
C PRO A 460 10.13 -3.45 -17.94
N SER A 461 9.36 -3.04 -18.95
CA SER A 461 8.58 -1.81 -18.87
C SER A 461 7.36 -2.05 -17.96
N PHE A 462 7.20 -1.20 -16.95
CA PHE A 462 6.09 -1.31 -16.00
C PHE A 462 5.60 0.07 -15.56
N LYS A 463 4.40 0.09 -14.97
CA LYS A 463 3.88 1.23 -14.21
C LYS A 463 3.31 0.73 -12.88
N LEU A 464 3.84 1.25 -11.77
CA LEU A 464 3.30 1.03 -10.43
C LEU A 464 2.57 2.29 -9.98
N PHE A 465 1.26 2.18 -9.83
CA PHE A 465 0.41 3.22 -9.27
C PHE A 465 0.31 3.01 -7.76
N ILE A 466 0.43 4.08 -7.00
CA ILE A 466 0.27 4.06 -5.55
C ILE A 466 -0.71 5.16 -5.15
N ALA A 467 -1.81 4.81 -4.52
CA ALA A 467 -2.71 5.75 -3.88
C ALA A 467 -2.02 6.29 -2.61
N ASP A 468 -1.37 7.45 -2.73
CA ASP A 468 -0.64 8.16 -1.69
C ASP A 468 -1.64 9.02 -0.89
N ARG A 469 -2.42 8.32 -0.04
CA ARG A 469 -3.66 8.79 0.59
C ARG A 469 -3.44 10.02 1.44
N GLY A 470 -2.40 10.04 2.28
CA GLY A 470 -2.09 11.15 3.16
C GLY A 470 -1.69 12.43 2.41
N ASN A 471 -1.17 12.29 1.19
CA ASN A 471 -0.86 13.40 0.29
C ASN A 471 -1.99 13.71 -0.71
N ALA A 472 -3.16 13.08 -0.57
CA ALA A 472 -4.35 13.27 -1.42
C ALA A 472 -4.04 13.19 -2.93
N ARG A 473 -3.26 12.17 -3.33
CA ARG A 473 -2.80 11.98 -4.71
C ARG A 473 -2.63 10.50 -5.08
N VAL A 474 -2.57 10.22 -6.37
CA VAL A 474 -2.02 8.97 -6.89
C VAL A 474 -0.69 9.29 -7.57
N VAL A 475 0.35 8.52 -7.29
CA VAL A 475 1.67 8.64 -7.91
C VAL A 475 1.97 7.43 -8.77
N VAL A 476 2.63 7.65 -9.92
CA VAL A 476 2.96 6.60 -10.88
C VAL A 476 4.47 6.47 -10.98
N TRP A 477 4.97 5.26 -10.78
CA TRP A 477 6.38 4.90 -10.90
C TRP A 477 6.59 4.03 -12.14
N ASP A 478 7.61 4.33 -12.92
CA ASP A 478 8.05 3.57 -14.08
C ASP A 478 9.48 3.02 -13.93
N GLN A 479 10.10 3.27 -12.79
CA GLN A 479 11.44 2.80 -12.43
C GLN A 479 11.48 2.47 -10.93
N LEU A 480 12.27 1.46 -10.56
CA LEU A 480 12.54 1.12 -9.16
C LEU A 480 13.85 1.78 -8.70
N PRO A 481 13.93 2.24 -7.43
CA PRO A 481 15.11 2.85 -6.87
C PRO A 481 16.19 1.81 -6.49
N TYR A 482 16.69 1.02 -7.46
CA TYR A 482 17.79 0.11 -7.22
C TYR A 482 19.07 0.89 -6.89
N PRO A 483 19.85 0.48 -5.89
CA PRO A 483 21.18 1.03 -5.69
C PRO A 483 22.03 0.75 -6.92
N LYS A 484 22.79 1.76 -7.40
CA LYS A 484 23.71 1.56 -8.50
C LYS A 484 24.75 0.51 -8.08
N GLU A 485 25.23 -0.31 -9.03
CA GLU A 485 26.24 -1.33 -8.75
C GLU A 485 27.53 -0.78 -8.13
N GLU A 486 27.83 0.50 -8.34
CA GLU A 486 28.95 1.20 -7.70
C GLU A 486 28.80 1.30 -6.18
N ASP A 487 27.56 1.44 -5.66
CA ASP A 487 27.31 1.50 -4.22
C ASP A 487 27.52 0.13 -3.52
N LYS A 488 27.38 -0.96 -4.27
CA LYS A 488 27.66 -2.34 -3.73
C LYS A 488 29.16 -2.62 -3.59
N ALA A 489 30.00 -1.99 -4.42
CA ALA A 489 31.45 -2.18 -4.36
C ALA A 489 32.04 -1.56 -3.09
N ASP A 490 31.45 -0.47 -2.58
CA ASP A 490 31.89 0.21 -1.37
C ASP A 490 31.43 -0.52 -0.09
N GLU A 491 30.22 -1.13 -0.10
CA GLU A 491 29.74 -1.97 1.02
C GLU A 491 30.55 -3.28 1.16
N GLU A 492 30.89 -3.95 0.05
CA GLU A 492 31.78 -5.13 0.09
C GLU A 492 33.20 -4.77 0.57
N PHE A 493 33.65 -3.53 0.35
CA PHE A 493 34.97 -3.07 0.80
C PHE A 493 35.00 -2.70 2.29
N GLU A 494 33.87 -2.22 2.86
CA GLU A 494 33.74 -1.97 4.31
C GLU A 494 33.60 -3.27 5.10
N GLU A 495 32.86 -4.30 4.61
CA GLU A 495 32.80 -5.62 5.27
C GLU A 495 34.16 -6.32 5.33
N LEU A 496 35.02 -6.14 4.32
CA LEU A 496 36.38 -6.72 4.32
C LEU A 496 37.38 -6.01 5.23
N GLN A 497 37.09 -4.80 5.71
CA GLN A 497 37.97 -4.06 6.62
C GLN A 497 37.67 -4.29 8.12
N VAL A 498 36.53 -4.89 8.49
CA VAL A 498 36.14 -5.07 9.88
C VAL A 498 36.69 -6.37 10.50
N ASP A 499 37.18 -7.33 9.69
CA ASP A 499 37.58 -8.66 10.19
C ASP A 499 39.06 -8.81 10.61
N ASP A 500 39.92 -7.78 10.50
CA ASP A 500 41.37 -7.95 10.71
C ASP A 500 41.94 -7.31 12.01
N GLU A 501 41.11 -6.74 12.91
CA GLU A 501 41.62 -6.15 14.18
C GLU A 501 41.29 -6.94 15.48
N ASN A 502 40.77 -8.16 15.42
CA ASN A 502 40.45 -8.95 16.61
C ASN A 502 41.20 -10.29 16.71
N LEU A 503 42.44 -10.34 16.25
CA LEU A 503 43.34 -11.45 16.51
C LEU A 503 44.64 -10.89 17.11
N LEU A 504 44.70 -10.78 18.43
CA LEU A 504 45.87 -10.89 19.29
C LEU A 504 45.60 -10.25 20.66
N ILE A 505 45.58 -11.08 21.66
CA ILE A 505 46.00 -10.98 23.08
C ILE A 505 45.20 -12.08 23.77
N GLY A 506 45.72 -13.17 24.18
CA GLY A 506 46.99 -13.42 24.89
C GLY A 506 46.63 -14.16 26.16
N ASP A 507 47.10 -15.37 26.22
CA ASP A 507 47.12 -16.27 27.35
C ASP A 507 47.36 -15.57 28.71
N ASP A 508 46.79 -16.13 29.74
CA ASP A 508 47.40 -16.65 30.96
C ASP A 508 46.50 -16.54 32.20
N ASP A 509 46.50 -17.65 32.87
CA ASP A 509 46.43 -17.98 34.31
C ASP A 509 45.05 -18.31 34.91
N GLU A 510 44.82 -19.59 35.03
CA GLU A 510 44.87 -20.57 36.16
C GLU A 510 44.33 -20.07 37.52
N ASP A 511 43.47 -20.95 38.01
CA ASP A 511 43.31 -21.41 39.42
C ASP A 511 42.19 -20.80 40.30
N ASP A 512 41.43 -21.70 40.77
CA ASP A 512 40.94 -22.11 42.11
C ASP A 512 39.42 -22.08 42.32
N LEU A 513 38.81 -23.26 42.34
CA LEU A 513 38.44 -24.23 43.41
C LEU A 513 37.40 -23.73 44.45
N PHE A 514 36.40 -24.63 44.65
CA PHE A 514 35.53 -24.88 45.83
C PHE A 514 34.33 -23.90 46.04
N ASP A 515 33.19 -24.31 46.47
CA ASP A 515 32.60 -25.54 47.01
C ASP A 515 31.08 -25.42 47.02
N ASP A 516 30.46 -26.56 47.01
CA ASP A 516 29.14 -26.98 47.41
C ASP A 516 28.38 -26.04 48.38
N ASP A 517 27.04 -25.92 48.16
CA ASP A 517 26.09 -26.41 49.14
C ASP A 517 24.65 -26.50 48.57
N GLU A 518 24.12 -27.68 48.65
CA GLU A 518 22.70 -28.06 48.54
C GLU A 518 21.88 -27.35 49.64
N ASP A 519 20.66 -26.94 49.32
CA ASP A 519 19.58 -27.09 50.29
C ASP A 519 18.22 -27.25 49.59
N GLU A 520 17.59 -28.34 49.97
CA GLU A 520 16.31 -28.88 49.59
C GLU A 520 15.10 -28.03 50.06
N ALA A 521 14.03 -28.24 49.34
CA ALA A 521 12.63 -27.83 49.49
C ALA A 521 12.01 -28.07 50.90
N PRO A 522 10.75 -27.67 51.13
CA PRO A 522 9.64 -28.57 50.81
C PRO A 522 8.32 -27.86 50.38
N PRO A 523 7.30 -28.64 50.00
CA PRO A 523 6.12 -28.18 49.32
C PRO A 523 4.98 -27.76 50.28
N GLY A 524 4.16 -26.81 49.84
CA GLY A 524 2.99 -26.35 50.59
C GLY A 524 1.82 -26.07 49.68
N GLU A 525 0.90 -26.92 49.71
CA GLU A 525 -0.56 -26.94 49.60
C GLU A 525 -1.28 -25.71 48.97
N LEU A 526 -2.14 -26.06 47.98
CA LEU A 526 -3.30 -25.31 47.51
C LEU A 526 -4.34 -25.11 48.61
N PRO A 527 -5.19 -24.07 48.54
CA PRO A 527 -6.58 -24.24 48.86
C PRO A 527 -7.51 -23.89 47.71
N SER A 528 -8.44 -24.80 47.55
CA SER A 528 -9.73 -24.70 46.86
C SER A 528 -10.63 -23.62 47.44
N VAL A 529 -11.21 -22.74 46.60
CA VAL A 529 -12.68 -22.52 46.47
C VAL A 529 -12.92 -21.87 45.11
#